data_9be3bd2ddc6e94b92ffd7d2c3fdac2d0
#
_entry.id   9be3bd2ddc6e94b92ffd7d2c3fdac2d0
#
_cell.length_a   1.000
_cell.length_b   1.000
_cell.length_c   1.000
_cell.angle_alpha   90.00
_cell.angle_beta   90.00
_cell.angle_gamma   90.00
#
_symmetry.space_group_name_H-M   'P 1'
#
loop_
_entity.id
_entity.type
_entity.pdbx_description
1 polymer ?
#
loop_
_entity_poly.entity_id
_entity_poly.type
_entity_poly.pdbx_seq_one_letter_code
_entity_poly.pdbx_strand_id
1 'polypeptide(L)'
;MAQDGENVFVPKVREELAIIESKPVLQLRTLFFTCVGTDGCEQGNPSLYFIDDHNIKCVEFQSLRQSNPNITTVVSNIAEGTAIDIDVRNNIVYWSDTHAWTINKKNLTSGEVKVILKEDIGEVFSIAVEWESGLIYWTDYLYERIEVAKTDGSARKTLVTHNVKSPVGIAVHPGKG
;
A
#
# COMPACT_ATOMS: atom_id res chain seq x y z
N MET A 1 -34.52 -5.90 -27.41
CA MET A 1 -33.57 -6.54 -26.51
C MET A 1 -32.29 -5.69 -26.59
N ALA A 2 -32.09 -4.79 -25.66
CA ALA A 2 -30.91 -3.94 -25.58
C ALA A 2 -29.92 -4.68 -24.69
N GLN A 3 -28.71 -4.89 -25.19
CA GLN A 3 -27.59 -5.36 -24.40
C GLN A 3 -27.01 -4.15 -23.65
N ASP A 4 -27.10 -4.18 -22.34
CA ASP A 4 -26.40 -3.25 -21.48
C ASP A 4 -24.90 -3.57 -21.54
N GLY A 5 -24.18 -2.75 -22.30
CA GLY A 5 -22.73 -2.74 -22.29
C GLY A 5 -22.24 -2.11 -20.99
N GLU A 6 -21.74 -2.91 -20.06
CA GLU A 6 -20.98 -2.43 -18.93
C GLU A 6 -19.75 -1.65 -19.46
N ASN A 7 -19.80 -0.34 -19.36
CA ASN A 7 -18.64 0.52 -19.56
C ASN A 7 -17.67 0.26 -18.40
N VAL A 8 -16.75 -0.68 -18.61
CA VAL A 8 -15.57 -0.81 -17.78
C VAL A 8 -14.73 0.45 -18.01
N PHE A 9 -14.81 1.37 -17.07
CA PHE A 9 -13.96 2.54 -17.04
C PHE A 9 -12.52 2.07 -16.78
N VAL A 10 -11.75 1.90 -17.85
CA VAL A 10 -10.29 1.75 -17.75
C VAL A 10 -9.72 3.16 -17.77
N PRO A 11 -9.23 3.68 -16.63
CA PRO A 11 -8.59 4.98 -16.64
C PRO A 11 -7.39 4.94 -17.60
N LYS A 12 -7.14 6.02 -18.31
CA LYS A 12 -5.93 6.22 -19.13
C LYS A 12 -4.71 6.41 -18.20
N VAL A 13 -4.35 5.35 -17.52
CA VAL A 13 -3.28 5.32 -16.50
C VAL A 13 -1.92 5.70 -17.10
N ARG A 14 -1.69 5.44 -18.40
CA ARG A 14 -0.42 5.73 -19.06
C ARG A 14 -0.10 7.22 -19.24
N GLU A 15 -1.10 8.05 -19.45
CA GLU A 15 -0.86 9.49 -19.65
C GLU A 15 -0.65 10.23 -18.32
N GLU A 16 -1.25 9.74 -17.23
CA GLU A 16 -1.11 10.33 -15.90
C GLU A 16 0.21 9.92 -15.22
N LEU A 17 0.71 8.70 -15.48
CA LEU A 17 2.04 8.25 -15.05
C LEU A 17 3.18 9.04 -15.72
N ALA A 18 3.03 9.46 -16.98
CA ALA A 18 4.03 10.25 -17.69
C ALA A 18 4.30 11.62 -17.04
N ILE A 19 3.33 12.16 -16.30
CA ILE A 19 3.49 13.44 -15.57
C ILE A 19 4.41 13.26 -14.36
N ILE A 20 4.40 12.08 -13.73
CA ILE A 20 5.26 11.75 -12.59
C ILE A 20 6.69 11.44 -13.06
N GLU A 21 6.85 10.81 -14.23
CA GLU A 21 8.16 10.49 -14.82
C GLU A 21 8.94 11.71 -15.34
N SER A 22 8.26 12.83 -15.62
CA SER A 22 8.90 14.03 -16.18
C SER A 22 9.62 14.92 -15.15
N LYS A 23 9.55 14.60 -13.86
CA LYS A 23 10.33 15.28 -12.82
C LYS A 23 11.57 14.47 -12.43
N PRO A 24 12.70 15.11 -12.06
CA PRO A 24 13.96 14.40 -11.86
C PRO A 24 13.81 13.38 -10.71
N VAL A 25 13.90 12.13 -11.12
CA VAL A 25 14.16 10.93 -10.34
C VAL A 25 13.55 10.92 -8.93
N LEU A 26 12.22 10.85 -8.84
CA LEU A 26 11.61 10.19 -7.68
C LEU A 26 11.88 8.68 -7.86
N GLN A 27 12.68 8.09 -6.99
CA GLN A 27 12.73 6.64 -6.88
C GLN A 27 11.44 6.18 -6.23
N LEU A 28 10.37 6.06 -7.05
CA LEU A 28 9.10 5.47 -6.63
C LEU A 28 9.33 3.97 -6.42
N ARG A 29 9.60 3.58 -5.19
CA ARG A 29 9.81 2.17 -4.84
C ARG A 29 8.53 1.36 -4.88
N THR A 30 7.35 2.00 -4.72
CA THR A 30 6.07 1.28 -4.77
C THR A 30 4.91 2.23 -5.08
N LEU A 31 4.14 1.93 -6.12
CA LEU A 31 2.90 2.62 -6.51
C LEU A 31 1.72 1.71 -6.18
N PHE A 32 0.80 2.19 -5.36
CA PHE A 32 -0.50 1.55 -5.18
C PHE A 32 -1.63 2.47 -5.61
N PHE A 33 -2.52 1.94 -6.42
CA PHE A 33 -3.76 2.59 -6.80
C PHE A 33 -4.85 2.09 -5.86
N THR A 34 -5.39 2.97 -5.05
CA THR A 34 -6.65 2.70 -4.37
C THR A 34 -7.74 3.53 -5.05
N CYS A 35 -8.59 2.88 -5.79
CA CYS A 35 -9.87 3.45 -6.16
C CYS A 35 -10.89 3.11 -5.09
N VAL A 36 -11.60 4.12 -4.64
CA VAL A 36 -12.88 4.12 -3.94
C VAL A 36 -12.81 4.05 -2.42
N GLY A 37 -13.42 4.99 -1.84
CA GLY A 37 -13.89 4.98 -0.47
C GLY A 37 -13.76 6.35 0.13
N THR A 38 -14.67 6.72 0.83
CA THR A 38 -15.12 7.95 1.41
C THR A 38 -14.10 8.81 2.16
N ASP A 39 -12.81 8.37 2.31
CA ASP A 39 -11.85 9.04 3.19
C ASP A 39 -10.42 8.99 2.64
N GLY A 40 -10.19 9.63 1.50
CA GLY A 40 -8.86 9.85 0.92
C GLY A 40 -8.03 10.90 1.68
N CYS A 41 -7.05 11.52 1.04
CA CYS A 41 -6.28 12.64 1.63
C CYS A 41 -7.22 13.74 2.15
N GLU A 42 -8.37 13.91 1.49
CA GLU A 42 -9.58 14.57 1.99
C GLU A 42 -10.78 13.70 1.64
N GLN A 43 -11.82 13.74 2.50
CA GLN A 43 -13.02 12.88 2.40
C GLN A 43 -13.60 12.83 0.98
N GLY A 44 -13.61 11.64 0.40
CA GLY A 44 -14.37 11.33 -0.81
C GLY A 44 -13.60 11.41 -2.14
N ASN A 45 -12.32 11.80 -2.17
CA ASN A 45 -11.54 11.88 -3.40
C ASN A 45 -10.62 10.67 -3.59
N PRO A 46 -10.61 10.03 -4.78
CA PRO A 46 -9.62 9.01 -5.08
C PRO A 46 -8.21 9.57 -4.96
N SER A 47 -7.35 8.85 -4.24
CA SER A 47 -6.01 9.31 -3.90
C SER A 47 -4.97 8.23 -4.13
N LEU A 48 -3.75 8.65 -4.44
CA LEU A 48 -2.58 7.82 -4.60
C LEU A 48 -1.69 7.97 -3.37
N TYR A 49 -1.35 6.84 -2.75
CA TYR A 49 -0.37 6.78 -1.66
C TYR A 49 0.92 6.15 -2.19
N PHE A 50 2.04 6.70 -1.79
CA PHE A 50 3.36 6.24 -2.22
C PHE A 50 4.42 6.51 -1.18
N ILE A 51 5.49 5.71 -1.22
CA ILE A 51 6.68 5.93 -0.41
C ILE A 51 7.65 6.80 -1.21
N ASP A 52 8.11 7.86 -0.59
CA ASP A 52 9.12 8.78 -1.12
C ASP A 52 10.20 8.96 -0.07
N ASP A 53 11.34 8.30 -0.30
CA ASP A 53 12.48 8.26 0.59
C ASP A 53 12.08 7.81 2.01
N HIS A 54 11.98 8.73 2.95
CA HIS A 54 11.67 8.47 4.37
C HIS A 54 10.23 8.81 4.74
N ASN A 55 9.34 8.95 3.76
CA ASN A 55 7.98 9.40 4.00
C ASN A 55 6.96 8.57 3.22
N ILE A 56 5.75 8.43 3.76
CA ILE A 56 4.55 8.09 2.98
C ILE A 56 3.86 9.39 2.64
N LYS A 57 3.59 9.57 1.37
CA LYS A 57 2.90 10.73 0.82
C LYS A 57 1.61 10.34 0.16
N CYS A 58 0.71 11.28 0.02
CA CYS A 58 -0.57 11.14 -0.63
C CYS A 58 -0.82 12.31 -1.59
N VAL A 59 -1.43 12.00 -2.73
CA VAL A 59 -1.88 12.99 -3.71
C VAL A 59 -3.25 12.58 -4.25
N GLU A 60 -4.18 13.53 -4.32
CA GLU A 60 -5.48 13.31 -4.94
C GLU A 60 -5.36 13.25 -6.47
N PHE A 61 -6.07 12.32 -7.12
CA PHE A 61 -6.05 12.19 -8.59
C PHE A 61 -6.44 13.48 -9.31
N GLN A 62 -7.38 14.24 -8.76
CA GLN A 62 -7.78 15.54 -9.35
C GLN A 62 -6.62 16.54 -9.33
N SER A 63 -5.79 16.51 -8.29
CA SER A 63 -4.63 17.38 -8.13
C SER A 63 -3.52 17.06 -9.15
N LEU A 64 -3.41 15.81 -9.60
CA LEU A 64 -2.38 15.39 -10.59
C LEU A 64 -2.51 16.10 -11.95
N ARG A 65 -3.70 16.63 -12.26
CA ARG A 65 -3.93 17.41 -13.49
C ARG A 65 -3.42 18.84 -13.41
N GLN A 66 -2.99 19.27 -12.24
CA GLN A 66 -2.47 20.62 -12.01
C GLN A 66 -0.95 20.67 -12.28
N SER A 67 -0.45 21.82 -12.67
CA SER A 67 1.00 22.01 -12.89
C SER A 67 1.83 21.84 -11.62
N ASN A 68 1.18 21.96 -10.44
CA ASN A 68 1.80 21.77 -9.13
C ASN A 68 0.80 21.01 -8.24
N PRO A 69 0.79 19.65 -8.28
CA PRO A 69 -0.12 18.85 -7.49
C PRO A 69 0.13 19.04 -5.98
N ASN A 70 -0.97 19.09 -5.23
CA ASN A 70 -0.89 19.16 -3.77
C ASN A 70 -0.54 17.77 -3.22
N ILE A 71 0.72 17.60 -2.79
CA ILE A 71 1.22 16.37 -2.19
C ILE A 71 1.32 16.56 -0.68
N THR A 72 0.63 15.71 0.06
CA THR A 72 0.60 15.74 1.54
C THR A 72 1.44 14.62 2.12
N THR A 73 2.25 14.92 3.14
CA THR A 73 2.96 13.90 3.90
C THR A 73 2.04 13.28 4.95
N VAL A 74 1.86 11.98 4.85
CA VAL A 74 0.97 11.19 5.71
C VAL A 74 1.73 10.55 6.86
N VAL A 75 2.91 10.00 6.58
CA VAL A 75 3.84 9.46 7.58
C VAL A 75 5.22 10.02 7.29
N SER A 76 5.94 10.41 8.30
CA SER A 76 7.32 10.89 8.19
C SER A 76 8.28 10.08 9.06
N ASN A 77 9.57 10.20 8.77
CA ASN A 77 10.66 9.56 9.53
C ASN A 77 10.61 8.02 9.47
N ILE A 78 10.28 7.45 8.33
CA ILE A 78 10.48 6.02 8.05
C ILE A 78 11.96 5.85 7.73
N ALA A 79 12.62 4.85 8.33
CA ALA A 79 14.04 4.65 8.11
C ALA A 79 14.32 4.09 6.70
N GLU A 80 13.60 3.06 6.26
CA GLU A 80 13.64 2.53 4.90
C GLU A 80 12.31 1.86 4.53
N GLY A 81 11.38 2.64 3.97
CA GLY A 81 10.09 2.12 3.51
C GLY A 81 10.21 1.34 2.21
N THR A 82 9.68 0.12 2.16
CA THR A 82 9.78 -0.75 0.97
C THR A 82 8.45 -1.27 0.46
N ALA A 83 7.45 -1.43 1.30
CA ALA A 83 6.11 -1.85 0.93
C ALA A 83 5.05 -1.00 1.61
N ILE A 84 3.92 -0.81 0.94
CA ILE A 84 2.77 -0.07 1.44
C ILE A 84 1.49 -0.70 0.91
N ASP A 85 0.45 -0.73 1.72
CA ASP A 85 -0.93 -1.01 1.31
C ASP A 85 -1.91 -0.29 2.24
N ILE A 86 -3.17 -0.19 1.84
CA ILE A 86 -4.16 0.59 2.56
C ILE A 86 -5.47 -0.18 2.76
N ASP A 87 -5.98 -0.18 3.98
CA ASP A 87 -7.35 -0.56 4.30
C ASP A 87 -8.24 0.68 4.17
N VAL A 88 -8.89 0.82 3.03
CA VAL A 88 -9.74 1.98 2.73
C VAL A 88 -11.01 2.04 3.58
N ARG A 89 -11.51 0.90 4.08
CA ARG A 89 -12.72 0.84 4.90
C ARG A 89 -12.48 1.39 6.30
N ASN A 90 -11.31 1.07 6.86
CA ASN A 90 -10.95 1.49 8.21
C ASN A 90 -10.01 2.70 8.22
N ASN A 91 -9.69 3.24 7.05
CA ASN A 91 -8.80 4.39 6.86
C ASN A 91 -7.43 4.19 7.53
N ILE A 92 -6.79 3.03 7.23
CA ILE A 92 -5.52 2.62 7.81
C ILE A 92 -4.50 2.35 6.71
N VAL A 93 -3.35 3.00 6.77
CA VAL A 93 -2.19 2.69 5.93
C VAL A 93 -1.25 1.75 6.67
N TYR A 94 -0.74 0.74 5.94
CA TYR A 94 0.26 -0.22 6.41
C TYR A 94 1.53 -0.07 5.60
N TRP A 95 2.70 -0.23 6.23
CA TRP A 95 3.98 -0.20 5.53
C TRP A 95 5.01 -1.08 6.23
N SER A 96 6.01 -1.51 5.46
CA SER A 96 7.23 -2.11 6.00
C SER A 96 8.35 -1.09 6.10
N ASP A 97 9.19 -1.26 7.10
CA ASP A 97 10.45 -0.57 7.26
C ASP A 97 11.55 -1.64 7.37
N THR A 98 12.35 -1.79 6.30
CA THR A 98 13.38 -2.83 6.22
C THR A 98 14.59 -2.52 7.07
N HIS A 99 14.87 -1.26 7.37
CA HIS A 99 15.93 -0.89 8.29
C HIS A 99 15.55 -1.17 9.75
N ALA A 100 14.30 -0.88 10.12
CA ALA A 100 13.77 -1.14 11.45
C ALA A 100 13.28 -2.57 11.67
N TRP A 101 13.19 -3.38 10.60
CA TRP A 101 12.66 -4.76 10.61
C TRP A 101 11.24 -4.82 11.17
N THR A 102 10.38 -3.95 10.68
CA THR A 102 9.01 -3.83 11.20
C THR A 102 7.96 -3.77 10.10
N ILE A 103 6.75 -4.23 10.45
CA ILE A 103 5.53 -3.86 9.74
C ILE A 103 4.72 -2.95 10.67
N ASN A 104 4.27 -1.85 10.13
CA ASN A 104 3.68 -0.74 10.86
C ASN A 104 2.31 -0.40 10.29
N LYS A 105 1.50 0.32 11.06
CA LYS A 105 0.25 0.92 10.58
C LYS A 105 0.03 2.31 11.16
N LYS A 106 -0.71 3.13 10.41
CA LYS A 106 -1.25 4.40 10.88
C LYS A 106 -2.74 4.46 10.59
N ASN A 107 -3.53 4.79 11.59
CA ASN A 107 -4.91 5.21 11.38
C ASN A 107 -4.92 6.67 10.89
N LEU A 108 -5.44 6.91 9.69
CA LEU A 108 -5.40 8.22 9.05
C LEU A 108 -6.38 9.21 9.70
N THR A 109 -7.43 8.71 10.37
CA THR A 109 -8.42 9.54 11.06
C THR A 109 -7.91 9.99 12.43
N SER A 110 -7.39 9.05 13.26
CA SER A 110 -6.91 9.38 14.60
C SER A 110 -5.46 9.86 14.63
N GLY A 111 -4.68 9.58 13.57
CA GLY A 111 -3.25 9.82 13.52
C GLY A 111 -2.40 8.82 14.29
N GLU A 112 -3.00 7.83 14.96
CA GLU A 112 -2.28 6.84 15.76
C GLU A 112 -1.39 5.95 14.89
N VAL A 113 -0.11 5.84 15.29
CA VAL A 113 0.89 4.98 14.65
C VAL A 113 1.21 3.81 15.58
N LYS A 114 1.24 2.59 15.03
CA LYS A 114 1.60 1.37 15.76
C LYS A 114 2.53 0.48 14.94
N VAL A 115 3.52 -0.11 15.61
CA VAL A 115 4.24 -1.28 15.12
C VAL A 115 3.36 -2.50 15.37
N ILE A 116 3.03 -3.26 14.33
CA ILE A 116 2.21 -4.48 14.44
C ILE A 116 3.04 -5.76 14.45
N LEU A 117 4.18 -5.75 13.78
CA LEU A 117 5.14 -6.87 13.73
C LEU A 117 6.57 -6.33 13.78
N LYS A 118 7.43 -6.93 14.62
CA LYS A 118 8.83 -6.56 14.80
C LYS A 118 9.76 -7.74 15.08
N GLU A 119 9.20 -8.91 15.40
CA GLU A 119 10.01 -10.08 15.74
C GLU A 119 10.03 -11.03 14.55
N ASP A 120 11.20 -11.58 14.24
CA ASP A 120 11.38 -12.51 13.13
C ASP A 120 10.82 -11.97 11.79
N ILE A 121 11.05 -10.70 11.51
CA ILE A 121 10.73 -10.02 10.25
C ILE A 121 12.03 -9.81 9.49
N GLY A 122 12.06 -10.24 8.24
CA GLY A 122 13.15 -9.98 7.31
C GLY A 122 12.88 -8.77 6.39
N GLU A 123 13.39 -8.84 5.17
CA GLU A 123 13.17 -7.80 4.17
C GLU A 123 11.80 -7.97 3.51
N VAL A 124 10.85 -7.12 3.88
CA VAL A 124 9.48 -7.15 3.38
C VAL A 124 9.35 -6.18 2.20
N PHE A 125 9.27 -6.71 0.98
CA PHE A 125 9.16 -5.90 -0.23
C PHE A 125 7.73 -5.74 -0.74
N SER A 126 6.77 -6.53 -0.23
CA SER A 126 5.36 -6.38 -0.60
C SER A 126 4.45 -6.77 0.55
N ILE A 127 3.40 -5.97 0.71
CA ILE A 127 2.31 -6.18 1.67
C ILE A 127 1.00 -6.16 0.89
N ALA A 128 0.05 -6.99 1.30
CA ALA A 128 -1.31 -6.97 0.78
C ALA A 128 -2.31 -7.12 1.93
N VAL A 129 -3.25 -6.19 2.03
CA VAL A 129 -4.27 -6.17 3.08
C VAL A 129 -5.59 -6.69 2.54
N GLU A 130 -6.10 -7.73 3.17
CA GLU A 130 -7.44 -8.23 2.94
C GLU A 130 -8.35 -7.69 4.05
N TRP A 131 -9.05 -6.61 3.74
CA TRP A 131 -9.81 -5.83 4.72
C TRP A 131 -11.13 -6.50 5.18
N GLU A 132 -11.68 -7.47 4.43
CA GLU A 132 -12.94 -8.14 4.80
C GLU A 132 -12.73 -9.09 5.97
N SER A 133 -11.67 -9.88 5.95
CA SER A 133 -11.29 -10.78 7.05
C SER A 133 -10.32 -10.16 8.05
N GLY A 134 -9.80 -8.96 7.76
CA GLY A 134 -8.85 -8.28 8.62
C GLY A 134 -7.49 -8.96 8.65
N LEU A 135 -7.02 -9.44 7.49
CA LEU A 135 -5.73 -10.12 7.35
C LEU A 135 -4.73 -9.24 6.57
N ILE A 136 -3.47 -9.39 6.92
CA ILE A 136 -2.34 -8.79 6.24
C ILE A 136 -1.39 -9.89 5.81
N TYR A 137 -1.01 -9.88 4.53
CA TYR A 137 -0.07 -10.81 3.91
C TYR A 137 1.19 -10.06 3.53
N TRP A 138 2.34 -10.73 3.60
CA TRP A 138 3.59 -10.14 3.14
C TRP A 138 4.54 -11.17 2.57
N THR A 139 5.45 -10.70 1.72
CA THR A 139 6.60 -11.44 1.24
C THR A 139 7.81 -11.08 2.10
N ASP A 140 8.47 -12.07 2.64
CA ASP A 140 9.73 -11.93 3.36
C ASP A 140 10.86 -12.43 2.46
N TYR A 141 11.58 -11.50 1.85
CA TYR A 141 12.63 -11.79 0.88
C TYR A 141 13.84 -12.49 1.53
N LEU A 142 14.23 -12.01 2.72
CA LEU A 142 15.40 -12.53 3.41
C LEU A 142 15.21 -13.98 3.88
N TYR A 143 14.02 -14.29 4.39
CA TYR A 143 13.70 -15.65 4.88
C TYR A 143 13.00 -16.52 3.84
N GLU A 144 12.86 -16.04 2.60
CA GLU A 144 12.28 -16.79 1.46
C GLU A 144 10.91 -17.40 1.80
N ARG A 145 9.99 -16.61 2.37
CA ARG A 145 8.69 -17.08 2.81
C ARG A 145 7.57 -16.10 2.51
N ILE A 146 6.33 -16.59 2.55
CA ILE A 146 5.10 -15.79 2.52
C ILE A 146 4.38 -16.02 3.83
N GLU A 147 3.96 -14.96 4.48
CA GLU A 147 3.32 -15.00 5.78
C GLU A 147 2.01 -14.23 5.80
N VAL A 148 1.19 -14.52 6.81
CA VAL A 148 -0.07 -13.86 7.10
C VAL A 148 -0.19 -13.60 8.59
N ALA A 149 -0.86 -12.51 8.96
CA ALA A 149 -1.30 -12.23 10.33
C ALA A 149 -2.65 -11.50 10.29
N LYS A 150 -3.27 -11.34 11.45
CA LYS A 150 -4.33 -10.32 11.58
C LYS A 150 -3.72 -8.92 11.48
N THR A 151 -4.54 -7.95 11.10
CA THR A 151 -4.14 -6.53 10.96
C THR A 151 -3.74 -5.85 12.28
N ASP A 152 -3.86 -6.55 13.41
CA ASP A 152 -3.30 -6.15 14.71
C ASP A 152 -1.94 -6.81 15.02
N GLY A 153 -1.45 -7.69 14.14
CA GLY A 153 -0.22 -8.47 14.28
C GLY A 153 -0.40 -9.82 14.97
N SER A 154 -1.60 -10.13 15.49
CA SER A 154 -1.86 -11.41 16.13
C SER A 154 -2.07 -12.55 15.13
N ALA A 155 -2.09 -13.80 15.62
CA ALA A 155 -2.35 -15.01 14.83
C ALA A 155 -1.44 -15.16 13.59
N ARG A 156 -0.19 -14.73 13.69
CA ARG A 156 0.81 -14.85 12.62
C ARG A 156 1.06 -16.30 12.25
N LYS A 157 1.16 -16.55 10.94
CA LYS A 157 1.41 -17.88 10.38
C LYS A 157 2.21 -17.77 9.09
N THR A 158 3.19 -18.64 8.93
CA THR A 158 3.86 -18.84 7.64
C THR A 158 2.98 -19.71 6.73
N LEU A 159 2.72 -19.23 5.52
CA LEU A 159 1.91 -19.93 4.53
C LEU A 159 2.76 -20.78 3.59
N VAL A 160 3.88 -20.23 3.12
CA VAL A 160 4.74 -20.85 2.12
C VAL A 160 6.19 -20.67 2.54
N THR A 161 6.94 -21.78 2.57
CA THR A 161 8.40 -21.83 2.84
C THR A 161 9.17 -22.65 1.81
N HIS A 162 8.46 -23.35 0.91
CA HIS A 162 9.08 -24.23 -0.08
C HIS A 162 8.80 -23.73 -1.48
N ASN A 163 9.81 -23.83 -2.35
CA ASN A 163 9.72 -23.41 -3.75
C ASN A 163 9.43 -21.90 -3.94
N VAL A 164 9.74 -21.09 -2.93
CA VAL A 164 9.68 -19.63 -3.00
C VAL A 164 11.10 -19.11 -2.85
N LYS A 165 11.56 -18.36 -3.84
CA LYS A 165 12.87 -17.70 -3.80
C LYS A 165 12.70 -16.23 -4.05
N SER A 166 13.30 -15.41 -3.18
CA SER A 166 13.32 -13.95 -3.34
C SER A 166 11.95 -13.36 -3.69
N PRO A 167 10.89 -13.64 -2.92
CA PRO A 167 9.54 -13.16 -3.23
C PRO A 167 9.48 -11.64 -3.05
N VAL A 168 9.03 -10.92 -4.08
CA VAL A 168 9.01 -9.43 -4.09
C VAL A 168 7.62 -8.84 -4.29
N GLY A 169 6.64 -9.64 -4.66
CA GLY A 169 5.28 -9.14 -4.93
C GLY A 169 4.21 -10.08 -4.40
N ILE A 170 3.18 -9.52 -3.79
CA ILE A 170 1.98 -10.23 -3.37
C ILE A 170 0.75 -9.35 -3.63
N ALA A 171 -0.35 -9.96 -4.00
CA ALA A 171 -1.64 -9.31 -4.10
C ALA A 171 -2.74 -10.25 -3.61
N VAL A 172 -3.76 -9.69 -3.00
CA VAL A 172 -4.97 -10.41 -2.59
C VAL A 172 -6.16 -9.94 -3.39
N HIS A 173 -7.15 -10.80 -3.54
CA HIS A 173 -8.43 -10.46 -4.17
C HIS A 173 -9.51 -10.50 -3.08
N PRO A 174 -9.90 -9.37 -2.50
CA PRO A 174 -10.92 -9.30 -1.45
C PRO A 174 -12.26 -9.86 -1.92
N GLY A 175 -12.97 -10.54 -1.02
CA GLY A 175 -14.33 -11.04 -1.26
C GLY A 175 -14.44 -12.33 -2.09
N LYS A 176 -13.35 -13.03 -2.36
CA LYS A 176 -13.31 -14.35 -3.02
C LYS A 176 -12.30 -15.30 -2.39
N GLY A 177 -12.10 -15.18 -1.10
CA GLY A 177 -11.27 -16.11 -0.33
C GLY A 177 -11.96 -17.46 -0.09
#